data_9f2d194ed60d10a9a4f4376a5f05cf50
#
_entry.id   9f2d194ed60d10a9a4f4376a5f05cf50
#
_cell.length_a   1.000
_cell.length_b   1.000
_cell.length_c   1.000
_cell.angle_alpha   90.00
_cell.angle_beta   90.00
_cell.angle_gamma   90.00
#
_symmetry.space_group_name_H-M   'P 1'
#
loop_
_entity.id
_entity.type
_entity.pdbx_description
1 polymer ?
#
loop_
_entity_poly.entity_id
_entity_poly.type
_entity_poly.pdbx_seq_one_letter_code
_entity_poly.pdbx_strand_id
1 'polypeptide(L)'
;AAKQGSMLLVVGSYRGSHLGNGVVVGGAQYGALYGIGGLWYGAGAALSFVLFALVMSKIVYKKGYLTLPDVLSDRYGGKVVSVLIAILHYCTMIAICAGQIMAGRLLFEYVGLPGTAGAAITFIIVIGYSTMSGLWGVLMTDVVQSSIIFVVTIVGVIWIFAQGGWS
;
A
#
# COMPACT_ATOMS: atom_id res chain seq x y z
N ALA A 1 5.53 17.90 -11.09
CA ALA A 1 5.63 17.70 -9.63
C ALA A 1 6.59 16.54 -9.29
N ALA A 2 6.50 15.39 -9.97
CA ALA A 2 7.33 14.21 -9.65
C ALA A 2 8.84 14.40 -9.84
N LYS A 3 9.28 15.35 -10.65
CA LYS A 3 10.72 15.64 -10.89
C LYS A 3 11.37 16.52 -9.80
N GLN A 4 10.61 17.04 -8.86
CA GLN A 4 11.10 17.94 -7.79
C GLN A 4 11.06 17.30 -6.39
N GLY A 5 10.55 16.07 -6.25
CA GLY A 5 10.54 15.36 -5.00
C GLY A 5 11.94 14.88 -4.59
N SER A 6 12.35 15.14 -3.35
CA SER A 6 13.57 14.53 -2.82
C SER A 6 13.44 13.01 -2.82
N MET A 7 14.55 12.28 -2.97
CA MET A 7 14.55 10.81 -2.96
C MET A 7 13.88 10.25 -1.70
N LEU A 8 14.00 10.92 -0.56
CA LEU A 8 13.31 10.57 0.69
C LEU A 8 11.80 10.63 0.59
N LEU A 9 11.24 11.65 -0.09
CA LEU A 9 9.81 11.78 -0.31
C LEU A 9 9.27 10.66 -1.20
N VAL A 10 9.98 10.36 -2.29
CA VAL A 10 9.58 9.29 -3.22
C VAL A 10 9.62 7.92 -2.54
N VAL A 11 10.71 7.62 -1.82
CA VAL A 11 10.85 6.34 -1.09
C VAL A 11 9.85 6.24 0.06
N GLY A 12 9.61 7.33 0.80
CA GLY A 12 8.65 7.38 1.90
C GLY A 12 7.22 7.19 1.43
N SER A 13 6.82 7.87 0.36
CA SER A 13 5.49 7.71 -0.24
C SER A 13 5.31 6.31 -0.82
N TYR A 14 6.30 5.77 -1.51
CA TYR A 14 6.25 4.40 -2.03
C TYR A 14 6.04 3.38 -0.90
N ARG A 15 6.75 3.53 0.23
CA ARG A 15 6.55 2.70 1.43
C ARG A 15 5.15 2.88 2.02
N GLY A 16 4.69 4.11 2.20
CA GLY A 16 3.38 4.41 2.75
C GLY A 16 2.24 3.81 1.94
N SER A 17 2.35 3.88 0.61
CA SER A 17 1.35 3.31 -0.29
C SER A 17 1.30 1.78 -0.28
N HIS A 18 2.42 1.09 -0.02
CA HIS A 18 2.51 -0.37 -0.07
C HIS A 18 2.43 -1.04 1.30
N LEU A 19 2.89 -0.38 2.38
CA LEU A 19 2.76 -0.86 3.76
C LEU A 19 1.38 -0.51 4.34
N GLY A 20 0.34 -0.64 3.53
CA GLY A 20 -1.02 -0.42 3.98
C GLY A 20 -1.58 -1.59 4.78
N ASN A 21 -2.85 -1.47 5.12
CA ASN A 21 -3.63 -2.45 5.87
C ASN A 21 -3.50 -3.88 5.30
N GLY A 22 -3.50 -4.04 3.97
CA GLY A 22 -3.39 -5.35 3.33
C GLY A 22 -2.10 -6.10 3.70
N VAL A 23 -0.96 -5.41 3.77
CA VAL A 23 0.32 -6.04 4.11
C VAL A 23 0.44 -6.27 5.62
N VAL A 24 0.06 -5.30 6.43
CA VAL A 24 0.21 -5.38 7.90
C VAL A 24 -0.80 -6.35 8.49
N VAL A 25 -2.09 -6.14 8.27
CA VAL A 25 -3.16 -7.00 8.83
C VAL A 25 -3.22 -8.35 8.11
N GLY A 26 -3.12 -8.36 6.78
CA GLY A 26 -3.08 -9.59 6.00
C GLY A 26 -1.85 -10.43 6.34
N GLY A 27 -0.68 -9.83 6.45
CA GLY A 27 0.54 -10.52 6.87
C GLY A 27 0.43 -11.11 8.28
N ALA A 28 -0.14 -10.37 9.24
CA ALA A 28 -0.38 -10.85 10.58
C ALA A 28 -1.38 -12.03 10.60
N GLN A 29 -2.46 -11.94 9.83
CA GLN A 29 -3.45 -13.01 9.69
C GLN A 29 -2.85 -14.28 9.09
N TYR A 30 -2.06 -14.15 8.01
CA TYR A 30 -1.36 -15.29 7.42
C TYR A 30 -0.32 -15.88 8.37
N GLY A 31 0.39 -15.04 9.14
CA GLY A 31 1.30 -15.49 10.19
C GLY A 31 0.59 -16.29 11.28
N ALA A 32 -0.59 -15.85 11.71
CA ALA A 32 -1.39 -16.56 12.71
C ALA A 32 -1.92 -17.92 12.20
N LEU A 33 -2.28 -18.00 10.90
CA LEU A 33 -2.83 -19.22 10.30
C LEU A 33 -1.76 -20.24 9.88
N TYR A 34 -0.63 -19.77 9.35
CA TYR A 34 0.37 -20.60 8.67
C TYR A 34 1.77 -20.50 9.32
N GLY A 35 1.90 -19.81 10.45
CA GLY A 35 3.18 -19.64 11.14
C GLY A 35 4.22 -18.98 10.24
N ILE A 36 5.41 -19.56 10.17
CA ILE A 36 6.53 -19.07 9.34
C ILE A 36 6.14 -18.97 7.85
N GLY A 37 5.22 -19.81 7.37
CA GLY A 37 4.70 -19.72 6.01
C GLY A 37 4.06 -18.37 5.68
N GLY A 38 3.53 -17.65 6.68
CA GLY A 38 2.98 -16.31 6.53
C GLY A 38 4.00 -15.25 6.09
N LEU A 39 5.30 -15.48 6.32
CA LEU A 39 6.38 -14.60 5.86
C LEU A 39 6.39 -14.46 4.32
N TRP A 40 5.98 -15.48 3.60
CA TRP A 40 5.93 -15.44 2.13
C TRP A 40 4.96 -14.41 1.58
N TYR A 41 3.96 -13.99 2.36
CA TYR A 41 3.05 -12.92 1.95
C TYR A 41 3.78 -11.59 1.71
N GLY A 42 4.60 -11.17 2.67
CA GLY A 42 5.39 -9.95 2.53
C GLY A 42 6.67 -10.14 1.69
N ALA A 43 7.36 -11.27 1.85
CA ALA A 43 8.59 -11.59 1.12
C ALA A 43 8.32 -11.72 -0.39
N GLY A 44 7.21 -12.35 -0.79
CA GLY A 44 6.81 -12.46 -2.19
C GLY A 44 6.56 -11.09 -2.83
N ALA A 45 5.88 -10.20 -2.11
CA ALA A 45 5.67 -8.83 -2.56
C ALA A 45 7.00 -8.07 -2.69
N ALA A 46 7.87 -8.13 -1.70
CA ALA A 46 9.20 -7.49 -1.74
C ALA A 46 10.05 -8.02 -2.90
N LEU A 47 10.07 -9.33 -3.12
CA LEU A 47 10.80 -9.95 -4.22
C LEU A 47 10.26 -9.49 -5.59
N SER A 48 8.94 -9.40 -5.74
CA SER A 48 8.33 -8.92 -6.98
C SER A 48 8.75 -7.49 -7.32
N PHE A 49 8.86 -6.59 -6.34
CA PHE A 49 9.35 -5.23 -6.54
C PHE A 49 10.83 -5.20 -6.94
N VAL A 50 11.67 -6.04 -6.33
CA VAL A 50 13.09 -6.14 -6.72
C VAL A 50 13.22 -6.63 -8.16
N LEU A 51 12.51 -7.68 -8.53
CA LEU A 51 12.52 -8.21 -9.90
C LEU A 51 11.98 -7.17 -10.90
N PHE A 52 10.89 -6.50 -10.56
CA PHE A 52 10.35 -5.42 -11.39
C PHE A 52 11.37 -4.28 -11.57
N ALA A 53 12.02 -3.86 -10.49
CA ALA A 53 13.04 -2.81 -10.56
C ALA A 53 14.23 -3.21 -11.45
N LEU A 54 14.71 -4.45 -11.34
CA LEU A 54 15.85 -4.94 -12.13
C LEU A 54 15.53 -5.05 -13.62
N VAL A 55 14.32 -5.54 -13.96
CA VAL A 55 13.93 -5.82 -15.33
C VAL A 55 13.31 -4.61 -16.02
N MET A 56 12.33 -3.98 -15.34
CA MET A 56 11.49 -2.95 -15.97
C MET A 56 12.02 -1.53 -15.83
N SER A 57 12.84 -1.22 -14.82
CA SER A 57 13.30 0.16 -14.59
C SER A 57 14.01 0.76 -15.80
N LYS A 58 14.86 0.00 -16.46
CA LYS A 58 15.60 0.45 -17.65
C LYS A 58 14.68 0.73 -18.83
N ILE A 59 13.65 -0.10 -19.00
CA ILE A 59 12.70 0.01 -20.11
C ILE A 59 11.81 1.23 -19.91
N VAL A 60 11.23 1.35 -18.70
CA VAL A 60 10.35 2.46 -18.32
C VAL A 60 11.10 3.80 -18.41
N TYR A 61 12.33 3.86 -17.88
CA TYR A 61 13.14 5.07 -17.89
C TYR A 61 13.52 5.51 -19.32
N LYS A 62 13.96 4.56 -20.16
CA LYS A 62 14.39 4.88 -21.55
C LYS A 62 13.25 5.36 -22.44
N LYS A 63 12.05 4.80 -22.27
CA LYS A 63 10.86 5.13 -23.08
C LYS A 63 10.03 6.28 -22.49
N GLY A 64 10.33 6.72 -21.26
CA GLY A 64 9.63 7.82 -20.61
C GLY A 64 8.18 7.51 -20.23
N TYR A 65 7.82 6.23 -20.04
CA TYR A 65 6.49 5.84 -19.60
C TYR A 65 6.19 6.39 -18.20
N LEU A 66 4.97 6.87 -18.00
CA LEU A 66 4.51 7.41 -16.72
C LEU A 66 3.78 6.37 -15.89
N THR A 67 3.15 5.41 -16.55
CA THR A 67 2.33 4.39 -15.89
C THR A 67 2.57 3.00 -16.49
N LEU A 68 2.25 1.95 -15.71
CA LEU A 68 2.33 0.57 -16.20
C LEU A 68 1.38 0.30 -17.40
N PRO A 69 0.16 0.85 -17.42
CA PRO A 69 -0.70 0.80 -18.61
C PRO A 69 -0.04 1.31 -19.89
N ASP A 70 0.81 2.35 -19.82
CA ASP A 70 1.51 2.87 -21.00
C ASP A 70 2.45 1.83 -21.60
N VAL A 71 3.17 1.08 -20.75
CA VAL A 71 4.08 -0.01 -21.17
C VAL A 71 3.34 -1.11 -21.91
N LEU A 72 2.20 -1.51 -21.37
CA LEU A 72 1.38 -2.59 -21.94
C LEU A 72 0.69 -2.14 -23.23
N SER A 73 0.21 -0.92 -23.25
CA SER A 73 -0.41 -0.30 -24.42
C SER A 73 0.54 -0.16 -25.60
N ASP A 74 1.80 0.22 -25.33
CA ASP A 74 2.85 0.31 -26.36
C ASP A 74 3.26 -1.06 -26.91
N ARG A 75 3.26 -2.09 -26.05
CA ARG A 75 3.69 -3.43 -26.44
C ARG A 75 2.61 -4.22 -27.20
N TYR A 76 1.38 -4.16 -26.74
CA TYR A 76 0.29 -4.99 -27.29
C TYR A 76 -0.59 -4.23 -28.28
N GLY A 77 -0.51 -2.91 -28.29
CA GLY A 77 -1.28 -2.05 -29.20
C GLY A 77 -2.78 -2.10 -28.96
N GLY A 78 -3.47 -1.14 -29.56
CA GLY A 78 -4.92 -1.17 -29.64
C GLY A 78 -5.66 -0.53 -28.44
N LYS A 79 -6.73 0.14 -28.81
CA LYS A 79 -7.62 0.87 -27.88
C LYS A 79 -8.28 -0.06 -26.86
N VAL A 80 -8.56 -1.31 -27.26
CA VAL A 80 -9.23 -2.32 -26.42
C VAL A 80 -8.34 -2.71 -25.24
N VAL A 81 -7.04 -2.96 -25.49
CA VAL A 81 -6.09 -3.34 -24.44
C VAL A 81 -5.94 -2.21 -23.42
N SER A 82 -5.81 -0.98 -23.88
CA SER A 82 -5.68 0.20 -23.00
C SER A 82 -6.92 0.38 -22.11
N VAL A 83 -8.13 0.19 -22.66
CA VAL A 83 -9.38 0.30 -21.91
C VAL A 83 -9.51 -0.83 -20.89
N LEU A 84 -9.19 -2.08 -21.27
CA LEU A 84 -9.22 -3.21 -20.32
C LEU A 84 -8.26 -3.00 -19.15
N ILE A 85 -7.03 -2.54 -19.41
CA ILE A 85 -6.04 -2.26 -18.37
C ILE A 85 -6.54 -1.14 -17.46
N ALA A 86 -7.13 -0.08 -18.02
CA ALA A 86 -7.67 1.02 -17.23
C ALA A 86 -8.81 0.55 -16.31
N ILE A 87 -9.72 -0.29 -16.81
CA ILE A 87 -10.81 -0.87 -16.01
C ILE A 87 -10.25 -1.74 -14.88
N LEU A 88 -9.32 -2.64 -15.19
CA LEU A 88 -8.70 -3.51 -14.17
C LEU A 88 -7.99 -2.69 -13.10
N HIS A 89 -7.25 -1.67 -13.49
CA HIS A 89 -6.58 -0.77 -12.56
C HIS A 89 -7.58 -0.03 -11.67
N TYR A 90 -8.66 0.47 -12.25
CA TYR A 90 -9.73 1.16 -11.51
C TYR A 90 -10.41 0.23 -10.48
N CYS A 91 -10.74 -1.00 -10.88
CA CYS A 91 -11.29 -2.01 -9.97
C CYS A 91 -10.32 -2.33 -8.82
N THR A 92 -9.02 -2.43 -9.11
CA THR A 92 -7.99 -2.66 -8.09
C THR A 92 -7.93 -1.51 -7.08
N MET A 93 -7.99 -0.26 -7.55
CA MET A 93 -7.98 0.91 -6.66
C MET A 93 -9.22 0.97 -5.77
N ILE A 94 -10.41 0.66 -6.32
CA ILE A 94 -11.64 0.58 -5.53
C ILE A 94 -11.52 -0.50 -4.45
N ALA A 95 -11.00 -1.68 -4.78
CA ALA A 95 -10.80 -2.77 -3.83
C ALA A 95 -9.85 -2.38 -2.69
N ILE A 96 -8.74 -1.70 -3.01
CA ILE A 96 -7.79 -1.17 -2.02
C ILE A 96 -8.48 -0.16 -1.10
N CYS A 97 -9.23 0.80 -1.65
CA CYS A 97 -9.97 1.77 -0.85
C CYS A 97 -11.02 1.11 0.07
N ALA A 98 -11.74 0.11 -0.45
CA ALA A 98 -12.69 -0.66 0.36
C ALA A 98 -11.99 -1.38 1.53
N GLY A 99 -10.80 -1.93 1.30
CA GLY A 99 -9.97 -2.54 2.35
C GLY A 99 -9.59 -1.55 3.45
N GLN A 100 -9.27 -0.30 3.12
CA GLN A 100 -8.95 0.72 4.12
C GLN A 100 -10.18 1.11 4.96
N ILE A 101 -11.35 1.23 4.34
CA ILE A 101 -12.60 1.51 5.05
C ILE A 101 -12.95 0.34 6.00
N MET A 102 -12.76 -0.90 5.54
CA MET A 102 -12.98 -2.08 6.36
C MET A 102 -12.04 -2.12 7.57
N ALA A 103 -10.79 -1.68 7.42
CA ALA A 103 -9.87 -1.57 8.55
C ALA A 103 -10.37 -0.59 9.61
N GLY A 104 -10.88 0.56 9.19
CA GLY A 104 -11.49 1.53 10.10
C GLY A 104 -12.71 0.95 10.85
N ARG A 105 -13.53 0.17 10.14
CA ARG A 105 -14.63 -0.57 10.75
C ARG A 105 -14.16 -1.54 11.83
N LEU A 106 -13.21 -2.41 11.51
CA LEU A 106 -12.66 -3.40 12.43
C LEU A 106 -12.03 -2.77 13.67
N LEU A 107 -11.32 -1.65 13.49
CA LEU A 107 -10.71 -0.93 14.59
C LEU A 107 -11.77 -0.43 15.59
N PHE A 108 -12.88 0.10 15.13
CA PHE A 108 -13.99 0.56 15.98
C PHE A 108 -14.67 -0.61 16.68
N GLU A 109 -14.92 -1.70 15.97
CA GLU A 109 -15.49 -2.92 16.58
C GLU A 109 -14.57 -3.49 17.68
N TYR A 110 -13.24 -3.44 17.47
CA TYR A 110 -12.27 -3.90 18.45
C TYR A 110 -12.28 -3.10 19.76
N VAL A 111 -12.54 -1.80 19.69
CA VAL A 111 -12.66 -0.93 20.88
C VAL A 111 -14.10 -0.87 21.43
N GLY A 112 -15.01 -1.69 20.94
CA GLY A 112 -16.40 -1.77 21.40
C GLY A 112 -17.33 -0.68 20.85
N LEU A 113 -16.93 0.02 19.80
CA LEU A 113 -17.72 1.05 19.13
C LEU A 113 -18.42 0.49 17.88
N PRO A 114 -19.50 1.14 17.39
CA PRO A 114 -20.17 0.70 16.18
C PRO A 114 -19.26 0.72 14.95
N GLY A 115 -19.06 -0.43 14.31
CA GLY A 115 -18.18 -0.55 13.15
C GLY A 115 -18.62 0.31 11.95
N THR A 116 -19.93 0.53 11.80
CA THR A 116 -20.49 1.43 10.77
C THR A 116 -20.02 2.88 10.95
N ALA A 117 -19.91 3.35 12.20
CA ALA A 117 -19.35 4.66 12.50
C ALA A 117 -17.87 4.73 12.12
N GLY A 118 -17.09 3.69 12.43
CA GLY A 118 -15.68 3.59 12.03
C GLY A 118 -15.50 3.63 10.52
N ALA A 119 -16.31 2.89 9.77
CA ALA A 119 -16.29 2.92 8.31
C ALA A 119 -16.63 4.31 7.76
N ALA A 120 -17.67 4.95 8.27
CA ALA A 120 -18.11 6.27 7.83
C ALA A 120 -17.05 7.35 8.12
N ILE A 121 -16.49 7.35 9.32
CA ILE A 121 -15.46 8.31 9.72
C ILE A 121 -14.20 8.12 8.86
N THR A 122 -13.75 6.89 8.66
CA THR A 122 -12.59 6.60 7.81
C THR A 122 -12.82 7.09 6.37
N PHE A 123 -13.99 6.82 5.82
CA PHE A 123 -14.37 7.27 4.47
C PHE A 123 -14.33 8.80 4.35
N ILE A 124 -14.94 9.52 5.30
CA ILE A 124 -14.98 10.98 5.31
C ILE A 124 -13.56 11.57 5.45
N ILE A 125 -12.75 11.03 6.34
CA ILE A 125 -11.37 11.49 6.54
C ILE A 125 -10.54 11.25 5.28
N VAL A 126 -10.59 10.05 4.70
CA VAL A 126 -9.80 9.71 3.51
C VAL A 126 -10.18 10.58 2.31
N ILE A 127 -11.46 10.74 2.04
CA ILE A 127 -11.92 11.63 0.95
C ILE A 127 -11.59 13.08 1.27
N GLY A 128 -11.84 13.52 2.49
CA GLY A 128 -11.60 14.90 2.91
C GLY A 128 -10.13 15.31 2.68
N TYR A 129 -9.18 14.56 3.25
CA TYR A 129 -7.78 14.96 3.08
C TYR A 129 -7.28 14.78 1.65
N SER A 130 -7.72 13.74 0.94
CA SER A 130 -7.28 13.48 -0.44
C SER A 130 -7.73 14.57 -1.41
N THR A 131 -8.96 15.09 -1.22
CA THR A 131 -9.49 16.16 -2.06
C THR A 131 -8.91 17.53 -1.72
N MET A 132 -8.65 17.80 -0.43
CA MET A 132 -8.14 19.10 0.01
C MET A 132 -6.64 19.28 -0.20
N SER A 133 -5.84 18.24 -0.01
CA SER A 133 -4.38 18.34 0.00
C SER A 133 -3.71 18.05 -1.34
N GLY A 134 -4.43 17.40 -2.26
CA GLY A 134 -3.88 17.00 -3.55
C GLY A 134 -2.66 16.07 -3.42
N LEU A 135 -1.91 15.92 -4.50
CA LEU A 135 -0.78 14.98 -4.58
C LEU A 135 0.31 15.24 -3.53
N TRP A 136 0.60 16.51 -3.21
CA TRP A 136 1.64 16.86 -2.23
C TRP A 136 1.25 16.45 -0.81
N GLY A 137 0.00 16.67 -0.43
CA GLY A 137 -0.46 16.26 0.89
C GLY A 137 -0.47 14.74 1.06
N VAL A 138 -0.85 14.00 0.01
CA VAL A 138 -0.79 12.54 0.02
C VAL A 138 0.65 12.06 0.21
N LEU A 139 1.62 12.62 -0.53
CA LEU A 139 3.04 12.27 -0.38
C LEU A 139 3.56 12.53 1.05
N MET A 140 3.17 13.62 1.67
CA MET A 140 3.58 13.93 3.04
C MET A 140 2.93 13.01 4.08
N THR A 141 1.64 12.74 3.93
CA THR A 141 0.96 11.78 4.82
C THR A 141 1.53 10.37 4.70
N ASP A 142 1.88 9.92 3.50
CA ASP A 142 2.53 8.63 3.28
C ASP A 142 3.86 8.51 4.01
N VAL A 143 4.69 9.57 3.99
CA VAL A 143 5.97 9.59 4.72
C VAL A 143 5.76 9.49 6.23
N VAL A 144 4.83 10.26 6.77
CA VAL A 144 4.51 10.23 8.21
C VAL A 144 3.95 8.86 8.59
N GLN A 145 2.99 8.35 7.82
CA GLN A 145 2.35 7.05 8.06
C GLN A 145 3.35 5.91 8.01
N SER A 146 4.21 5.87 6.99
CA SER A 146 5.24 4.83 6.86
C SER A 146 6.26 4.88 7.99
N SER A 147 6.60 6.07 8.48
CA SER A 147 7.51 6.25 9.62
C SER A 147 6.88 5.72 10.91
N ILE A 148 5.60 6.02 11.16
CA ILE A 148 4.86 5.50 12.32
C ILE A 148 4.78 3.96 12.26
N ILE A 149 4.39 3.40 11.12
CA ILE A 149 4.30 1.94 10.92
C ILE A 149 5.66 1.28 11.21
N PHE A 150 6.74 1.86 10.71
CA PHE A 150 8.08 1.33 10.91
C PHE A 150 8.48 1.31 12.39
N VAL A 151 8.27 2.41 13.11
CA VAL A 151 8.56 2.50 14.55
C VAL A 151 7.71 1.52 15.35
N VAL A 152 6.39 1.49 15.11
CA VAL A 152 5.46 0.60 15.81
C VAL A 152 5.79 -0.87 15.56
N THR A 153 6.18 -1.21 14.33
CA THR A 153 6.58 -2.59 13.98
C THR A 153 7.84 -2.99 14.74
N ILE A 154 8.88 -2.14 14.79
CA ILE A 154 10.10 -2.41 15.54
C ILE A 154 9.80 -2.60 17.02
N VAL A 155 9.03 -1.67 17.61
CA VAL A 155 8.65 -1.74 19.03
C VAL A 155 7.85 -3.02 19.30
N GLY A 156 6.91 -3.37 18.43
CA GLY A 156 6.11 -4.61 18.55
C GLY A 156 6.98 -5.87 18.49
N VAL A 157 7.94 -5.92 17.57
CA VAL A 157 8.88 -7.04 17.45
C VAL A 157 9.74 -7.17 18.72
N ILE A 158 10.31 -6.06 19.20
CA ILE A 158 11.13 -6.05 20.43
C ILE A 158 10.29 -6.52 21.62
N TRP A 159 9.04 -6.04 21.72
CA TRP A 159 8.14 -6.41 22.81
C TRP A 159 7.80 -7.90 22.80
N ILE A 160 7.52 -8.50 21.63
CA ILE A 160 7.24 -9.94 21.47
C ILE A 160 8.46 -10.75 21.90
N PHE A 161 9.66 -10.39 21.47
CA PHE A 161 10.89 -11.07 21.88
C PHE A 161 11.15 -10.94 23.40
N ALA A 162 10.85 -9.78 24.00
CA ALA A 162 10.99 -9.58 25.44
C ALA A 162 10.00 -10.41 26.28
N GLN A 163 8.86 -10.78 25.71
CA GLN A 163 7.85 -11.64 26.37
C GLN A 163 8.12 -13.14 26.20
N GLY A 164 9.24 -13.53 25.61
CA GLY A 164 9.58 -14.95 25.39
C GLY A 164 8.81 -15.60 24.24
N GLY A 165 8.40 -14.84 23.26
CA GLY A 165 7.51 -15.25 22.16
C GLY A 165 8.04 -16.27 21.15
N TRP A 166 9.00 -17.11 21.55
CA TRP A 166 9.51 -18.24 20.76
C TRP A 166 9.51 -19.57 21.55
N SER A 167 8.86 -19.61 22.69
CA SER A 167 8.65 -20.86 23.46
C SER A 167 7.36 -21.54 23.09
#